data_a81182f282ed8313b02bf1ed1bbe4fe4
#
_entry.id   a81182f282ed8313b02bf1ed1bbe4fe4
#
_cell.length_a   1.000
_cell.length_b   1.000
_cell.length_c   1.000
_cell.angle_alpha   90.00
_cell.angle_beta   90.00
_cell.angle_gamma   90.00
#
_symmetry.space_group_name_H-M   'P 1'
#
loop_
_entity.id
_entity.type
_entity.pdbx_description
1 polymer ?
#
loop_
_entity_poly.entity_id
_entity_poly.type
_entity_poly.pdbx_seq_one_letter_code
_entity_poly.pdbx_strand_id
1 'polypeptide(L)'
;EEIMAKNTDVSLSDYIAYERGEKDIDFTFIYKCAKCFNVDPTDLLKGTSPKLTSFEVTKRGDGLPITRTAGNEYKNLPAMFKNKTAEPYHVIIPYAQDNTVHEVSSHKGQEFDIVISGQLKITVGNNTQILEAGDTIYYNSTIPHKLEAYGGNDVEIYAIVMKETENDSFLEQEEQFIARVPKSVPDVHKRFIECKEDDKGALLEINFKNEEKFNFAFDCVDALAEKCPDKVAMI
;
A
#
# COMPACT_ATOMS: atom_id res chain seq x y z
N GLU A 1 -5.36 -4.55 29.38
CA GLU A 1 -4.44 -3.76 28.52
C GLU A 1 -3.40 -4.66 27.86
N GLU A 2 -2.56 -5.41 28.59
CA GLU A 2 -1.47 -6.25 28.04
C GLU A 2 -1.94 -7.28 26.98
N ILE A 3 -3.09 -7.94 27.24
CA ILE A 3 -3.67 -8.92 26.32
C ILE A 3 -4.09 -8.24 25.01
N MET A 4 -4.71 -7.06 25.11
CA MET A 4 -5.15 -6.32 23.93
C MET A 4 -3.99 -5.74 23.14
N ALA A 5 -2.99 -5.18 23.82
CA ALA A 5 -1.78 -4.70 23.18
C ALA A 5 -1.11 -5.82 22.35
N LYS A 6 -0.99 -7.03 22.94
CA LYS A 6 -0.44 -8.20 22.25
C LYS A 6 -1.31 -8.65 21.06
N ASN A 7 -2.63 -8.71 21.23
CA ASN A 7 -3.55 -9.18 20.18
C ASN A 7 -3.69 -8.18 19.04
N THR A 8 -3.44 -6.90 19.30
CA THR A 8 -3.47 -5.83 18.30
C THR A 8 -2.09 -5.49 17.75
N ASP A 9 -1.04 -6.20 18.23
CA ASP A 9 0.34 -6.03 17.78
C ASP A 9 0.81 -4.57 17.88
N VAL A 10 0.59 -3.98 19.04
CA VAL A 10 1.07 -2.65 19.42
C VAL A 10 1.81 -2.73 20.75
N SER A 11 2.66 -1.75 21.03
CA SER A 11 3.31 -1.68 22.34
C SER A 11 2.28 -1.41 23.45
N LEU A 12 2.55 -1.89 24.68
CA LEU A 12 1.65 -1.60 25.81
C LEU A 12 1.52 -0.09 26.07
N SER A 13 2.59 0.67 25.85
CA SER A 13 2.59 2.13 25.99
C SER A 13 1.68 2.80 24.95
N ASP A 14 1.73 2.34 23.70
CA ASP A 14 0.84 2.86 22.64
C ASP A 14 -0.61 2.48 22.92
N TYR A 15 -0.86 1.24 23.33
CA TYR A 15 -2.22 0.81 23.69
C TYR A 15 -2.81 1.70 24.80
N ILE A 16 -2.04 1.97 25.86
CA ILE A 16 -2.47 2.85 26.94
C ILE A 16 -2.71 4.29 26.45
N ALA A 17 -1.84 4.79 25.55
CA ALA A 17 -2.00 6.11 24.95
C ALA A 17 -3.28 6.20 24.09
N TYR A 18 -3.63 5.14 23.36
CA TYR A 18 -4.91 5.03 22.63
C TYR A 18 -6.11 5.08 23.57
N GLU A 19 -6.11 4.28 24.66
CA GLU A 19 -7.21 4.28 25.63
C GLU A 19 -7.41 5.63 26.32
N ARG A 20 -6.33 6.39 26.48
CA ARG A 20 -6.36 7.72 27.10
C ARG A 20 -6.68 8.86 26.11
N GLY A 21 -6.74 8.55 24.83
CA GLY A 21 -6.89 9.57 23.77
C GLY A 21 -5.67 10.48 23.61
N GLU A 22 -4.50 10.04 24.07
CA GLU A 22 -3.23 10.75 23.98
C GLU A 22 -2.53 10.52 22.62
N LYS A 23 -2.99 9.51 21.90
CA LYS A 23 -2.51 9.13 20.56
C LYS A 23 -3.69 8.79 19.67
N ASP A 24 -3.62 9.22 18.41
CA ASP A 24 -4.62 8.88 17.40
C ASP A 24 -4.63 7.39 17.12
N ILE A 25 -5.84 6.86 17.00
CA ILE A 25 -6.09 5.47 16.67
C ILE A 25 -6.11 5.34 15.15
N ASP A 26 -5.15 4.59 14.60
CA ASP A 26 -5.14 4.26 13.18
C ASP A 26 -6.21 3.20 12.83
N PHE A 27 -6.52 3.10 11.55
CA PHE A 27 -7.53 2.16 11.07
C PHE A 27 -7.10 0.70 11.29
N THR A 28 -5.80 0.40 11.19
CA THR A 28 -5.25 -0.94 11.42
C THR A 28 -5.51 -1.41 12.84
N PHE A 29 -5.35 -0.51 13.82
CA PHE A 29 -5.65 -0.82 15.23
C PHE A 29 -7.15 -1.09 15.43
N ILE A 30 -8.04 -0.25 14.87
CA ILE A 30 -9.51 -0.47 14.92
C ILE A 30 -9.87 -1.82 14.31
N TYR A 31 -9.28 -2.14 13.15
CA TYR A 31 -9.52 -3.42 12.46
C TYR A 31 -9.05 -4.62 13.31
N LYS A 32 -7.88 -4.54 13.92
CA LYS A 32 -7.37 -5.59 14.82
C LYS A 32 -8.25 -5.75 16.05
N CYS A 33 -8.72 -4.64 16.66
CA CYS A 33 -9.68 -4.69 17.74
C CYS A 33 -10.98 -5.37 17.31
N ALA A 34 -11.54 -4.99 16.16
CA ALA A 34 -12.74 -5.59 15.61
C ALA A 34 -12.60 -7.10 15.39
N LYS A 35 -11.44 -7.53 14.88
CA LYS A 35 -11.09 -8.95 14.72
C LYS A 35 -11.01 -9.66 16.07
N CYS A 36 -10.42 -9.06 17.10
CA CYS A 36 -10.33 -9.62 18.45
C CYS A 36 -11.72 -9.87 19.05
N PHE A 37 -12.65 -8.96 18.82
CA PHE A 37 -14.02 -9.05 19.35
C PHE A 37 -14.97 -9.75 18.38
N ASN A 38 -14.51 -10.18 17.21
CA ASN A 38 -15.33 -10.79 16.15
C ASN A 38 -16.53 -9.92 15.76
N VAL A 39 -16.28 -8.61 15.59
CA VAL A 39 -17.27 -7.62 15.16
C VAL A 39 -16.76 -6.91 13.90
N ASP A 40 -17.65 -6.22 13.18
CA ASP A 40 -17.22 -5.36 12.07
C ASP A 40 -16.58 -4.07 12.61
N PRO A 41 -15.53 -3.54 11.98
CA PRO A 41 -14.94 -2.26 12.38
C PRO A 41 -15.96 -1.12 12.51
N THR A 42 -17.04 -1.15 11.72
CA THR A 42 -18.14 -0.18 11.79
C THR A 42 -18.93 -0.28 13.10
N ASP A 43 -18.98 -1.48 13.69
CA ASP A 43 -19.59 -1.65 15.04
C ASP A 43 -18.86 -0.82 16.09
N LEU A 44 -17.51 -0.81 16.02
CA LEU A 44 -16.68 -0.03 16.93
C LEU A 44 -16.79 1.48 16.67
N LEU A 45 -16.93 1.87 15.39
CA LEU A 45 -16.99 3.27 14.98
C LEU A 45 -18.38 3.90 15.17
N LYS A 46 -19.44 3.14 14.97
CA LYS A 46 -20.83 3.63 15.00
C LYS A 46 -21.71 3.03 16.09
N GLY A 47 -21.32 1.93 16.68
CA GLY A 47 -22.21 1.13 17.54
C GLY A 47 -23.37 0.47 16.78
N THR A 48 -23.28 0.35 15.45
CA THR A 48 -24.30 -0.29 14.61
C THR A 48 -23.66 -1.21 13.58
N SER A 49 -24.10 -2.46 13.55
CA SER A 49 -23.57 -3.46 12.62
C SER A 49 -23.89 -3.14 11.17
N PRO A 50 -22.90 -3.25 10.26
CA PRO A 50 -23.15 -3.24 8.82
C PRO A 50 -24.15 -4.33 8.43
N LYS A 51 -25.09 -4.00 7.54
CA LYS A 51 -26.16 -4.91 7.11
C LYS A 51 -26.16 -5.19 5.61
N LEU A 52 -25.54 -4.33 4.83
CA LEU A 52 -25.57 -4.42 3.36
C LEU A 52 -24.52 -5.40 2.87
N THR A 53 -24.89 -6.25 1.91
CA THR A 53 -24.01 -7.30 1.35
C THR A 53 -23.89 -7.24 -0.16
N SER A 54 -24.78 -6.51 -0.85
CA SER A 54 -24.81 -6.46 -2.30
C SER A 54 -24.27 -5.14 -2.84
N PHE A 55 -24.75 -4.01 -2.31
CA PHE A 55 -24.28 -2.70 -2.69
C PHE A 55 -24.60 -1.67 -1.60
N GLU A 56 -23.82 -0.61 -1.56
CA GLU A 56 -24.09 0.60 -0.80
C GLU A 56 -23.88 1.82 -1.70
N VAL A 57 -24.73 2.81 -1.56
CA VAL A 57 -24.61 4.09 -2.29
C VAL A 57 -24.41 5.19 -1.26
N THR A 58 -23.25 5.82 -1.30
CA THR A 58 -22.98 7.05 -0.54
C THR A 58 -23.11 8.24 -1.47
N LYS A 59 -24.02 9.17 -1.17
CA LYS A 59 -24.19 10.39 -1.94
C LYS A 59 -23.05 11.36 -1.64
N ARG A 60 -22.82 12.31 -2.57
CA ARG A 60 -21.79 13.34 -2.38
C ARG A 60 -22.05 14.09 -1.06
N GLY A 61 -20.99 14.20 -0.26
CA GLY A 61 -21.05 14.85 1.06
C GLY A 61 -21.47 13.95 2.21
N ASP A 62 -22.06 12.78 1.92
CA ASP A 62 -22.37 11.77 2.92
C ASP A 62 -21.12 10.96 3.31
N GLY A 63 -21.30 9.97 4.15
CA GLY A 63 -20.27 9.08 4.69
C GLY A 63 -20.18 9.18 6.20
N LEU A 64 -19.52 8.21 6.82
CA LEU A 64 -19.30 8.20 8.26
C LEU A 64 -18.09 9.07 8.59
N PRO A 65 -18.26 10.21 9.28
CA PRO A 65 -17.14 11.02 9.70
C PRO A 65 -16.29 10.27 10.71
N ILE A 66 -14.98 10.33 10.53
CA ILE A 66 -13.96 9.81 11.44
C ILE A 66 -13.14 11.01 11.91
N THR A 67 -13.17 11.25 13.22
CA THR A 67 -12.37 12.32 13.82
C THR A 67 -10.96 11.82 14.08
N ARG A 68 -9.96 12.57 13.62
CA ARG A 68 -8.55 12.39 13.94
C ARG A 68 -8.00 13.70 14.50
N THR A 69 -6.98 13.63 15.38
CA THR A 69 -6.33 14.82 15.95
C THR A 69 -5.46 15.58 14.97
N ALA A 70 -5.07 14.96 13.86
CA ALA A 70 -4.16 15.54 12.87
C ALA A 70 -4.77 16.63 11.94
N GLY A 71 -6.00 17.06 12.16
CA GLY A 71 -6.64 18.16 11.41
C GLY A 71 -7.23 17.76 10.05
N ASN A 72 -6.99 16.55 9.55
CA ASN A 72 -7.61 16.05 8.33
C ASN A 72 -9.03 15.57 8.61
N GLU A 73 -9.95 15.82 7.66
CA GLU A 73 -11.32 15.32 7.71
C GLU A 73 -11.43 14.02 6.93
N TYR A 74 -11.89 12.96 7.58
CA TYR A 74 -12.10 11.66 6.95
C TYR A 74 -13.58 11.28 7.01
N LYS A 75 -14.10 10.74 5.90
CA LYS A 75 -15.43 10.11 5.85
C LYS A 75 -15.31 8.72 5.24
N ASN A 76 -15.64 7.69 6.00
CA ASN A 76 -15.76 6.32 5.46
C ASN A 76 -17.03 6.24 4.60
N LEU A 77 -16.88 5.87 3.34
CA LEU A 77 -17.97 5.89 2.38
C LEU A 77 -18.89 4.67 2.51
N PRO A 78 -18.42 3.42 2.45
CA PRO A 78 -19.25 2.24 2.54
C PRO A 78 -19.38 1.77 4.00
N ALA A 79 -19.86 2.64 4.90
CA ALA A 79 -19.88 2.36 6.34
C ALA A 79 -20.82 1.21 6.73
N MET A 80 -21.84 0.92 5.92
CA MET A 80 -22.83 -0.12 6.18
C MET A 80 -22.65 -1.40 5.36
N PHE A 81 -21.60 -1.48 4.54
CA PHE A 81 -21.30 -2.66 3.73
C PHE A 81 -20.46 -3.67 4.52
N LYS A 82 -20.87 -4.96 4.49
CA LYS A 82 -20.18 -6.04 5.20
C LYS A 82 -18.99 -6.61 4.42
N ASN A 83 -18.03 -7.16 5.15
CA ASN A 83 -16.92 -7.96 4.62
C ASN A 83 -16.16 -7.25 3.50
N LYS A 84 -15.92 -5.96 3.66
CA LYS A 84 -15.17 -5.15 2.71
C LYS A 84 -13.73 -5.65 2.56
N THR A 85 -13.25 -5.75 1.35
CA THR A 85 -11.83 -5.99 1.03
C THR A 85 -11.03 -4.69 0.95
N ALA A 86 -11.73 -3.58 0.76
CA ALA A 86 -11.16 -2.23 0.76
C ALA A 86 -12.03 -1.27 1.58
N GLU A 87 -11.41 -0.24 2.11
CA GLU A 87 -12.05 0.85 2.85
C GLU A 87 -11.86 2.16 2.08
N PRO A 88 -12.83 2.56 1.26
CA PRO A 88 -12.80 3.87 0.60
C PRO A 88 -13.13 4.99 1.57
N TYR A 89 -12.29 6.02 1.56
CA TYR A 89 -12.46 7.25 2.30
C TYR A 89 -12.56 8.45 1.37
N HIS A 90 -13.37 9.41 1.73
CA HIS A 90 -13.27 10.78 1.27
C HIS A 90 -12.45 11.56 2.29
N VAL A 91 -11.38 12.20 1.85
CA VAL A 91 -10.43 12.88 2.74
C VAL A 91 -10.27 14.32 2.27
N ILE A 92 -10.38 15.26 3.21
CA ILE A 92 -10.02 16.66 3.02
C ILE A 92 -8.80 16.93 3.89
N ILE A 93 -7.72 17.38 3.27
CA ILE A 93 -6.47 17.77 3.93
C ILE A 93 -6.38 19.29 3.85
N PRO A 94 -6.53 20.01 4.97
CA PRO A 94 -6.44 21.47 5.00
C PRO A 94 -5.03 21.94 4.64
N TYR A 95 -4.94 23.06 3.93
CA TYR A 95 -3.67 23.73 3.71
C TYR A 95 -3.23 24.44 5.00
N ALA A 96 -2.10 24.00 5.53
CA ALA A 96 -1.50 24.61 6.70
C ALA A 96 -0.41 25.59 6.28
N GLN A 97 -0.56 26.87 6.64
CA GLN A 97 0.44 27.91 6.36
C GLN A 97 1.69 27.81 7.26
N ASP A 98 1.54 27.25 8.46
CA ASP A 98 2.61 27.05 9.42
C ASP A 98 3.07 25.60 9.41
N ASN A 99 4.30 25.33 9.85
CA ASN A 99 4.93 24.01 9.96
C ASN A 99 4.12 23.01 10.80
N THR A 100 2.86 22.84 10.49
CA THR A 100 2.02 21.78 11.05
C THR A 100 2.68 20.47 10.71
N VAL A 101 3.10 19.74 11.72
CA VAL A 101 3.72 18.42 11.54
C VAL A 101 2.60 17.47 11.07
N HIS A 102 2.50 17.30 9.76
CA HIS A 102 1.65 16.23 9.23
C HIS A 102 2.25 14.89 9.66
N GLU A 103 1.41 14.06 10.22
CA GLU A 103 1.83 12.78 10.77
C GLU A 103 2.23 11.82 9.65
N VAL A 104 3.37 11.15 9.83
CA VAL A 104 3.79 10.06 8.94
C VAL A 104 3.00 8.83 9.37
N SER A 105 2.25 8.25 8.46
CA SER A 105 1.47 7.03 8.68
C SER A 105 2.14 5.82 8.03
N SER A 106 1.81 4.65 8.56
CA SER A 106 2.18 3.35 7.98
C SER A 106 1.15 2.33 8.46
N HIS A 107 0.63 1.54 7.55
CA HIS A 107 -0.32 0.47 7.88
C HIS A 107 -0.20 -0.69 6.89
N LYS A 108 -0.70 -1.86 7.26
CA LYS A 108 -0.67 -3.04 6.40
C LYS A 108 -1.61 -2.90 5.21
N GLY A 109 -1.23 -3.56 4.10
CA GLY A 109 -1.97 -3.57 2.86
C GLY A 109 -1.43 -2.57 1.85
N GLN A 110 -2.29 -2.13 0.96
CA GLN A 110 -1.98 -1.20 -0.12
C GLN A 110 -2.98 -0.07 -0.13
N GLU A 111 -2.63 1.04 -0.75
CA GLU A 111 -3.51 2.19 -0.86
C GLU A 111 -3.49 2.74 -2.28
N PHE A 112 -4.68 3.19 -2.72
CA PHE A 112 -4.87 3.84 -4.01
C PHE A 112 -5.59 5.17 -3.78
N ASP A 113 -4.94 6.27 -4.13
CA ASP A 113 -5.48 7.59 -3.97
C ASP A 113 -5.80 8.25 -5.31
N ILE A 114 -6.87 9.04 -5.32
CA ILE A 114 -7.30 9.84 -6.46
C ILE A 114 -7.45 11.27 -5.99
N VAL A 115 -6.73 12.21 -6.60
CA VAL A 115 -6.87 13.64 -6.31
C VAL A 115 -8.13 14.18 -7.01
N ILE A 116 -9.05 14.74 -6.24
CA ILE A 116 -10.32 15.28 -6.73
C ILE A 116 -10.21 16.79 -6.96
N SER A 117 -9.58 17.49 -6.03
CA SER A 117 -9.34 18.94 -6.14
C SER A 117 -8.12 19.36 -5.34
N GLY A 118 -7.52 20.50 -5.68
CA GLY A 118 -6.29 20.99 -5.07
C GLY A 118 -5.04 20.27 -5.59
N GLN A 119 -3.94 20.43 -4.88
CA GLN A 119 -2.66 19.78 -5.17
C GLN A 119 -2.21 18.97 -3.95
N LEU A 120 -1.96 17.68 -4.14
CA LEU A 120 -1.47 16.78 -3.10
C LEU A 120 0.05 16.64 -3.21
N LYS A 121 0.76 16.96 -2.14
CA LYS A 121 2.15 16.55 -1.97
C LYS A 121 2.16 15.25 -1.19
N ILE A 122 2.55 14.17 -1.83
CA ILE A 122 2.68 12.86 -1.21
C ILE A 122 4.15 12.44 -1.11
N THR A 123 4.52 11.91 0.06
CA THR A 123 5.83 11.31 0.29
C THR A 123 5.64 9.85 0.68
N VAL A 124 6.27 8.94 -0.04
CA VAL A 124 6.28 7.49 0.26
C VAL A 124 7.75 7.06 0.41
N GLY A 125 8.15 6.69 1.61
CA GLY A 125 9.55 6.47 1.95
C GLY A 125 10.39 7.72 1.69
N ASN A 126 11.31 7.62 0.73
CA ASN A 126 12.19 8.72 0.33
C ASN A 126 11.72 9.45 -0.95
N ASN A 127 10.60 9.06 -1.53
CA ASN A 127 10.10 9.62 -2.77
C ASN A 127 8.98 10.61 -2.51
N THR A 128 9.08 11.81 -3.06
CA THR A 128 8.05 12.85 -2.96
C THR A 128 7.55 13.23 -4.34
N GLN A 129 6.23 13.32 -4.50
CA GLN A 129 5.55 13.75 -5.72
C GLN A 129 4.52 14.81 -5.40
N ILE A 130 4.23 15.67 -6.38
CA ILE A 130 3.10 16.60 -6.34
C ILE A 130 2.11 16.14 -7.40
N LEU A 131 0.89 15.87 -6.97
CA LEU A 131 -0.21 15.38 -7.80
C LEU A 131 -1.27 16.47 -7.92
N GLU A 132 -1.85 16.58 -9.11
CA GLU A 132 -2.94 17.51 -9.43
C GLU A 132 -4.29 16.78 -9.52
N ALA A 133 -5.37 17.55 -9.58
CA ALA A 133 -6.71 16.97 -9.74
C ALA A 133 -6.80 16.06 -10.98
N GLY A 134 -7.25 14.83 -10.78
CA GLY A 134 -7.29 13.75 -11.76
C GLY A 134 -6.11 12.79 -11.71
N ASP A 135 -5.02 13.17 -11.06
CA ASP A 135 -3.89 12.25 -10.86
C ASP A 135 -4.19 11.19 -9.81
N THR A 136 -3.47 10.09 -9.91
CA THR A 136 -3.61 8.95 -9.01
C THR A 136 -2.25 8.44 -8.56
N ILE A 137 -2.23 7.80 -7.40
CA ILE A 137 -1.08 7.06 -6.90
C ILE A 137 -1.52 5.74 -6.30
N TYR A 138 -0.71 4.70 -6.49
CA TYR A 138 -0.87 3.39 -5.91
C TYR A 138 0.42 3.00 -5.18
N TYR A 139 0.35 2.62 -3.92
CA TYR A 139 1.54 2.32 -3.13
C TYR A 139 1.32 1.25 -2.06
N ASN A 140 2.41 0.66 -1.62
CA ASN A 140 2.44 -0.22 -0.47
C ASN A 140 2.42 0.62 0.82
N SER A 141 1.32 0.53 1.57
CA SER A 141 1.08 1.33 2.77
C SER A 141 1.94 0.92 3.97
N THR A 142 2.68 -0.19 3.89
CA THR A 142 3.66 -0.56 4.92
C THR A 142 4.88 0.37 4.90
N ILE A 143 5.12 1.03 3.77
CA ILE A 143 6.16 2.06 3.64
C ILE A 143 5.64 3.34 4.31
N PRO A 144 6.43 3.96 5.21
CA PRO A 144 6.06 5.23 5.81
C PRO A 144 5.67 6.26 4.75
N HIS A 145 4.49 6.85 4.88
CA HIS A 145 3.94 7.79 3.91
C HIS A 145 3.30 9.00 4.59
N LYS A 146 3.23 10.11 3.85
CA LYS A 146 2.74 11.39 4.33
C LYS A 146 2.00 12.12 3.21
N LEU A 147 0.82 12.62 3.51
CA LEU A 147 -0.02 13.41 2.61
C LEU A 147 -0.14 14.83 3.14
N GLU A 148 0.10 15.81 2.28
CA GLU A 148 0.09 17.25 2.61
C GLU A 148 -0.63 18.01 1.51
N ALA A 149 -1.45 19.01 1.88
CA ALA A 149 -1.94 19.97 0.90
C ALA A 149 -0.80 20.88 0.41
N TYR A 150 -0.76 21.16 -0.89
CA TYR A 150 0.26 21.97 -1.54
C TYR A 150 -0.37 23.10 -2.38
N GLY A 151 0.40 24.14 -2.66
CA GLY A 151 -0.04 25.22 -3.56
C GLY A 151 -1.00 26.24 -2.93
N GLY A 152 -1.24 26.23 -1.63
CA GLY A 152 -2.00 27.26 -0.92
C GLY A 152 -3.50 26.99 -0.77
N ASN A 153 -3.99 25.82 -1.21
CA ASN A 153 -5.39 25.41 -1.09
C ASN A 153 -5.48 24.05 -0.42
N ASP A 154 -6.63 23.77 0.17
CA ASP A 154 -6.97 22.44 0.67
C ASP A 154 -6.96 21.44 -0.50
N VAL A 155 -6.66 20.18 -0.20
CA VAL A 155 -6.75 19.09 -1.17
C VAL A 155 -7.83 18.10 -0.76
N GLU A 156 -8.62 17.67 -1.74
CA GLU A 156 -9.66 16.67 -1.61
C GLU A 156 -9.25 15.43 -2.38
N ILE A 157 -9.28 14.26 -1.73
CA ILE A 157 -8.91 12.98 -2.34
C ILE A 157 -9.94 11.90 -2.01
N TYR A 158 -10.00 10.87 -2.84
CA TYR A 158 -10.50 9.56 -2.44
C TYR A 158 -9.30 8.66 -2.16
N ALA A 159 -9.21 8.15 -0.92
CA ALA A 159 -8.22 7.19 -0.49
C ALA A 159 -8.89 5.81 -0.32
N ILE A 160 -8.40 4.82 -1.03
CA ILE A 160 -8.90 3.45 -0.99
C ILE A 160 -7.85 2.57 -0.32
N VAL A 161 -8.05 2.30 0.97
CA VAL A 161 -7.18 1.43 1.77
C VAL A 161 -7.61 -0.02 1.55
N MET A 162 -6.74 -0.82 0.97
CA MET A 162 -6.95 -2.23 0.71
C MET A 162 -6.35 -3.07 1.83
N LYS A 163 -7.10 -4.07 2.28
CA LYS A 163 -6.65 -4.99 3.32
C LYS A 163 -5.54 -5.89 2.77
N GLU A 164 -4.61 -6.26 3.66
CA GLU A 164 -3.67 -7.34 3.39
C GLU A 164 -4.49 -8.61 3.08
N THR A 165 -4.26 -9.21 1.93
CA THR A 165 -4.83 -10.52 1.63
C THR A 165 -4.00 -11.59 2.32
N GLU A 166 -4.61 -12.72 2.70
CA GLU A 166 -3.85 -13.85 3.28
C GLU A 166 -2.76 -14.38 2.31
N ASN A 167 -2.84 -13.96 1.04
CA ASN A 167 -1.85 -14.23 0.01
C ASN A 167 -0.70 -13.21 -0.05
N ASP A 168 -0.74 -12.10 0.69
CA ASP A 168 0.40 -11.16 0.76
C ASP A 168 1.63 -11.77 1.46
N SER A 169 1.48 -12.95 2.09
CA SER A 169 2.61 -13.82 2.41
C SER A 169 3.46 -14.21 1.19
N PHE A 170 2.94 -14.05 -0.03
CA PHE A 170 3.73 -14.19 -1.25
C PHE A 170 4.76 -13.07 -1.42
N LEU A 171 4.48 -11.82 -0.99
CA LEU A 171 5.45 -10.73 -1.10
C LEU A 171 6.61 -10.91 -0.10
N GLU A 172 6.33 -11.39 1.11
CA GLU A 172 7.40 -11.79 2.04
C GLU A 172 8.19 -13.01 1.52
N GLN A 173 7.53 -13.89 0.74
CA GLN A 173 8.19 -14.99 0.05
C GLN A 173 8.96 -14.52 -1.20
N GLU A 174 8.51 -13.48 -1.91
CA GLU A 174 9.26 -12.88 -3.02
C GLU A 174 10.54 -12.20 -2.53
N GLU A 175 10.53 -11.47 -1.42
CA GLU A 175 11.78 -10.97 -0.83
C GLU A 175 12.71 -12.11 -0.39
N GLN A 176 12.17 -13.21 0.15
CA GLN A 176 12.95 -14.41 0.42
C GLN A 176 13.34 -15.17 -0.87
N PHE A 177 12.53 -15.06 -1.93
CA PHE A 177 12.82 -15.67 -3.23
C PHE A 177 13.91 -14.89 -3.98
N ILE A 178 13.88 -13.56 -3.93
CA ILE A 178 14.96 -12.69 -4.47
C ILE A 178 16.25 -12.89 -3.69
N ALA A 179 16.19 -13.05 -2.37
CA ALA A 179 17.35 -13.37 -1.53
C ALA A 179 17.93 -14.78 -1.80
N ARG A 180 17.16 -15.68 -2.42
CA ARG A 180 17.58 -17.03 -2.82
C ARG A 180 18.00 -17.17 -4.28
N VAL A 181 17.98 -16.07 -5.07
CA VAL A 181 18.61 -16.10 -6.39
C VAL A 181 20.08 -16.47 -6.19
N PRO A 182 20.54 -17.64 -6.68
CA PRO A 182 21.94 -18.02 -6.54
C PRO A 182 22.79 -16.90 -7.12
N LYS A 183 23.88 -16.52 -6.45
CA LYS A 183 24.84 -15.51 -6.95
C LYS A 183 25.43 -15.83 -8.32
N SER A 184 25.12 -16.99 -8.87
CA SER A 184 25.42 -17.40 -10.26
C SER A 184 24.13 -17.74 -10.98
N VAL A 185 23.44 -16.74 -11.53
CA VAL A 185 22.51 -17.00 -12.63
C VAL A 185 23.35 -17.58 -13.78
N PRO A 186 23.01 -18.77 -14.33
CA PRO A 186 23.72 -19.25 -15.49
C PRO A 186 23.69 -18.18 -16.56
N ASP A 187 24.84 -17.84 -17.14
CA ASP A 187 25.02 -16.80 -18.17
C ASP A 187 24.28 -17.14 -19.48
N VAL A 188 23.01 -17.59 -19.39
CA VAL A 188 22.18 -17.95 -20.53
C VAL A 188 21.98 -16.75 -21.45
N HIS A 189 21.84 -15.55 -20.88
CA HIS A 189 21.71 -14.33 -21.65
C HIS A 189 22.92 -14.05 -22.54
N LYS A 190 24.15 -14.40 -22.15
CA LYS A 190 25.37 -14.19 -22.94
C LYS A 190 25.39 -15.01 -24.25
N ARG A 191 24.51 -15.99 -24.41
CA ARG A 191 24.34 -16.70 -25.67
C ARG A 191 23.63 -15.85 -26.72
N PHE A 192 22.76 -14.93 -26.30
CA PHE A 192 21.83 -14.21 -27.15
C PHE A 192 22.09 -12.72 -27.21
N ILE A 193 22.79 -12.18 -26.20
CA ILE A 193 23.12 -10.76 -26.12
C ILE A 193 24.59 -10.55 -25.79
N GLU A 194 25.14 -9.48 -26.35
CA GLU A 194 26.41 -8.88 -25.94
C GLU A 194 26.10 -7.55 -25.29
N CYS A 195 26.53 -7.40 -24.04
CA CYS A 195 26.37 -6.16 -23.28
C CYS A 195 27.72 -5.45 -23.19
N LYS A 196 27.73 -4.14 -23.41
CA LYS A 196 28.83 -3.27 -23.02
C LYS A 196 28.45 -2.50 -21.77
N GLU A 197 29.31 -2.55 -20.78
CA GLU A 197 29.17 -1.85 -19.52
C GLU A 197 30.28 -0.84 -19.35
N ASP A 198 30.03 0.24 -18.60
CA ASP A 198 31.04 1.17 -18.16
C ASP A 198 31.88 0.61 -17.00
N ASP A 199 32.89 1.37 -16.57
CA ASP A 199 33.78 1.00 -15.47
C ASP A 199 33.03 0.86 -14.09
N LYS A 200 31.77 1.26 -14.03
CA LYS A 200 30.91 1.18 -12.83
C LYS A 200 29.85 0.09 -12.95
N GLY A 201 29.83 -0.68 -14.04
CA GLY A 201 28.84 -1.72 -14.31
C GLY A 201 27.50 -1.19 -14.86
N ALA A 202 27.43 0.06 -15.30
CA ALA A 202 26.24 0.58 -15.96
C ALA A 202 26.20 0.16 -17.43
N LEU A 203 25.04 -0.34 -17.87
CA LEU A 203 24.84 -0.85 -19.21
C LEU A 203 24.87 0.29 -20.24
N LEU A 204 25.81 0.22 -21.19
CA LEU A 204 25.98 1.21 -22.28
C LEU A 204 25.30 0.76 -23.57
N GLU A 205 25.34 -0.53 -23.89
CA GLU A 205 24.85 -1.06 -25.15
C GLU A 205 24.43 -2.53 -24.99
N ILE A 206 23.37 -2.92 -25.68
CA ILE A 206 22.92 -4.31 -25.80
C ILE A 206 22.81 -4.64 -27.28
N ASN A 207 23.55 -5.67 -27.73
CA ASN A 207 23.47 -6.20 -29.07
C ASN A 207 22.89 -7.63 -29.03
N PHE A 208 21.85 -7.87 -29.81
CA PHE A 208 21.26 -9.20 -29.95
C PHE A 208 22.02 -10.02 -31.00
N LYS A 209 22.35 -11.27 -30.65
CA LYS A 209 22.94 -12.24 -31.55
C LYS A 209 21.81 -13.05 -32.19
N ASN A 210 21.77 -13.13 -33.51
CA ASN A 210 20.78 -13.91 -34.27
C ASN A 210 19.31 -13.49 -34.03
N GLU A 211 19.05 -12.20 -34.02
CA GLU A 211 17.73 -11.61 -33.75
C GLU A 211 16.60 -12.27 -34.60
N GLU A 212 16.86 -12.58 -35.87
CA GLU A 212 15.91 -13.22 -36.78
C GLU A 212 15.55 -14.68 -36.43
N LYS A 213 16.34 -15.35 -35.60
CA LYS A 213 16.18 -16.76 -35.22
C LYS A 213 15.91 -16.96 -33.74
N PHE A 214 15.93 -15.89 -32.96
CA PHE A 214 15.75 -15.95 -31.52
C PHE A 214 14.30 -16.27 -31.17
N ASN A 215 14.07 -17.33 -30.37
CA ASN A 215 12.77 -17.66 -29.80
C ASN A 215 12.91 -17.80 -28.28
N PHE A 216 12.31 -16.87 -27.54
CA PHE A 216 12.41 -16.82 -26.09
C PHE A 216 12.03 -18.11 -25.38
N ALA A 217 10.98 -18.80 -25.86
CA ALA A 217 10.53 -20.05 -25.27
C ALA A 217 11.59 -21.15 -25.39
N PHE A 218 12.12 -21.38 -26.59
CA PHE A 218 13.09 -22.45 -26.84
C PHE A 218 14.50 -22.08 -26.38
N ASP A 219 14.90 -20.84 -26.61
CA ASP A 219 16.30 -20.45 -26.39
C ASP A 219 16.57 -20.07 -24.94
N CYS A 220 15.58 -19.54 -24.21
CA CYS A 220 15.73 -19.14 -22.80
C CYS A 220 15.02 -20.10 -21.85
N VAL A 221 13.74 -20.36 -22.03
CA VAL A 221 12.95 -21.14 -21.05
C VAL A 221 13.38 -22.60 -21.04
N ASP A 222 13.46 -23.24 -22.21
CA ASP A 222 13.88 -24.64 -22.31
C ASP A 222 15.35 -24.82 -21.87
N ALA A 223 16.22 -23.90 -22.25
CA ALA A 223 17.62 -23.93 -21.83
C ALA A 223 17.81 -23.69 -20.31
N LEU A 224 16.91 -22.97 -19.66
CA LEU A 224 16.86 -22.83 -18.20
C LEU A 224 16.29 -24.08 -17.55
N ALA A 225 15.24 -24.69 -18.11
CA ALA A 225 14.65 -25.92 -17.62
C ALA A 225 15.65 -27.09 -17.65
N GLU A 226 16.45 -27.22 -18.70
CA GLU A 226 17.53 -28.20 -18.77
C GLU A 226 18.60 -28.04 -17.67
N LYS A 227 18.91 -26.77 -17.32
CA LYS A 227 19.93 -26.47 -16.30
C LYS A 227 19.42 -26.50 -14.87
N CYS A 228 18.14 -26.25 -14.69
CA CYS A 228 17.47 -26.16 -13.39
C CYS A 228 16.13 -26.90 -13.44
N PRO A 229 16.12 -28.24 -13.62
CA PRO A 229 14.90 -29.02 -13.85
C PRO A 229 13.90 -28.96 -12.67
N ASP A 230 14.40 -28.73 -11.45
CA ASP A 230 13.56 -28.70 -10.25
C ASP A 230 13.03 -27.28 -9.92
N LYS A 231 13.31 -26.29 -10.79
CA LYS A 231 12.89 -24.91 -10.56
C LYS A 231 11.57 -24.65 -11.24
N VAL A 232 10.56 -24.27 -10.44
CA VAL A 232 9.26 -23.87 -10.97
C VAL A 232 9.41 -22.58 -11.76
N ALA A 233 9.09 -22.61 -13.05
CA ALA A 233 9.25 -21.46 -13.94
C ALA A 233 8.04 -20.53 -13.93
N MET A 234 6.86 -21.06 -13.67
CA MET A 234 5.58 -20.34 -13.52
C MET A 234 4.61 -21.20 -12.70
N ILE A 235 3.84 -20.59 -11.84
CA ILE A 235 2.64 -21.15 -11.23
C ILE A 235 1.44 -20.31 -11.70
#